data_b38ffafb30b914352d97458c6962f26c
#
_entry.id   b38ffafb30b914352d97458c6962f26c
#
_cell.length_a   1.000
_cell.length_b   1.000
_cell.length_c   1.000
_cell.angle_alpha   90.00
_cell.angle_beta   90.00
_cell.angle_gamma   90.00
#
_symmetry.space_group_name_H-M   'P 1'
#
loop_
_entity.id
_entity.type
_entity.pdbx_description
1 polymer ?
#
loop_
_entity_poly.entity_id
_entity_poly.type
_entity_poly.pdbx_seq_one_letter_code
_entity_poly.pdbx_strand_id
1 'polypeptide(L)'
;MLRKCCSDLKRQMIVPMSMSDAADPVFDPKRKIWAVYGKMWIQGPEGGLAWKHGMGRTESKDLLHWSKPQLVCAPDDRDGALEFHTSPVFYHGERFFSLSQILNRVGGGTMDIE
;
A
#
# COMPACT_ATOMS: atom_id res chain seq x y z
N MET A 1 24.49 5.60 -26.04
CA MET A 1 23.19 5.97 -26.62
C MET A 1 21.98 5.67 -25.70
N LEU A 2 22.16 5.64 -24.41
CA LEU A 2 21.11 5.29 -23.44
C LEU A 2 20.75 6.42 -22.44
N ARG A 3 21.24 7.64 -22.68
CA ARG A 3 21.01 8.77 -21.74
C ARG A 3 19.86 9.72 -22.10
N LYS A 4 19.15 9.49 -23.20
CA LYS A 4 18.04 10.37 -23.63
C LYS A 4 16.66 9.88 -23.25
N CYS A 5 16.49 8.64 -22.81
CA CYS A 5 15.17 8.11 -22.44
C CYS A 5 14.63 8.55 -21.07
N CYS A 6 15.46 9.09 -20.17
CA CYS A 6 15.01 9.39 -18.81
C CYS A 6 14.72 10.88 -18.55
N SER A 7 15.11 11.80 -19.45
CA SER A 7 14.93 13.23 -19.23
C SER A 7 13.55 13.77 -19.62
N ASP A 8 12.82 13.08 -20.48
CA ASP A 8 11.52 13.56 -21.00
C ASP A 8 10.30 12.84 -20.41
N LEU A 9 10.52 11.81 -19.62
CA LEU A 9 9.45 11.21 -18.81
C LEU A 9 9.15 12.16 -17.66
N LYS A 10 8.17 13.02 -17.83
CA LYS A 10 7.49 13.65 -16.69
C LYS A 10 7.10 12.52 -15.76
N ARG A 11 7.71 12.47 -14.57
CA ARG A 11 7.37 11.49 -13.53
C ARG A 11 5.92 11.73 -13.12
N GLN A 12 5.01 11.11 -13.81
CA GLN A 12 3.61 11.04 -13.35
C GLN A 12 3.51 9.86 -12.39
N MET A 13 2.99 10.12 -11.22
CA MET A 13 2.56 9.04 -10.34
C MET A 13 1.35 8.38 -11.00
N ILE A 14 1.58 7.22 -11.62
CA ILE A 14 0.51 6.44 -12.24
C ILE A 14 -0.37 5.81 -11.18
N VAL A 15 0.25 5.27 -10.12
CA VAL A 15 -0.48 4.70 -8.96
C VAL A 15 -0.76 5.81 -7.96
N PRO A 16 -2.03 6.08 -7.62
CA PRO A 16 -2.43 7.24 -6.81
C PRO A 16 -2.25 7.07 -5.30
N MET A 17 -1.27 6.29 -4.87
CA MET A 17 -0.96 6.06 -3.45
C MET A 17 0.53 5.75 -3.25
N SER A 18 0.99 5.84 -2.01
CA SER A 18 2.34 5.40 -1.67
C SER A 18 2.43 3.88 -1.79
N MET A 19 3.32 3.42 -2.64
CA MET A 19 3.58 1.99 -2.83
C MET A 19 4.52 1.43 -1.76
N SER A 20 5.01 2.28 -0.83
CA SER A 20 5.99 1.85 0.18
C SER A 20 7.28 1.29 -0.47
N ASP A 21 8.04 0.54 0.29
CA ASP A 21 9.32 -0.01 -0.16
C ASP A 21 9.15 -1.33 -0.95
N ALA A 22 7.99 -1.96 -0.82
CA ALA A 22 7.66 -3.18 -1.55
C ALA A 22 6.15 -3.24 -1.80
N ALA A 23 5.72 -2.85 -2.98
CA ALA A 23 4.34 -2.99 -3.41
C ALA A 23 4.32 -3.46 -4.86
N ASP A 24 3.86 -4.66 -5.06
CA ASP A 24 3.72 -5.27 -6.38
C ASP A 24 2.26 -5.28 -6.82
N PRO A 25 1.97 -5.07 -8.10
CA PRO A 25 0.65 -5.33 -8.63
C PRO A 25 0.31 -6.81 -8.54
N VAL A 26 -0.83 -7.13 -7.98
CA VAL A 26 -1.37 -8.49 -7.94
C VAL A 26 -2.56 -8.59 -8.88
N PHE A 27 -2.59 -9.65 -9.70
CA PHE A 27 -3.69 -9.88 -10.62
C PHE A 27 -4.79 -10.73 -9.98
N ASP A 28 -6.03 -10.27 -10.10
CA ASP A 28 -7.24 -11.02 -9.77
C ASP A 28 -7.79 -11.68 -11.05
N PRO A 29 -7.58 -12.98 -11.24
CA PRO A 29 -8.02 -13.66 -12.47
C PRO A 29 -9.55 -13.77 -12.58
N LYS A 30 -10.27 -13.74 -11.46
CA LYS A 30 -11.73 -13.82 -11.44
C LYS A 30 -12.37 -12.52 -11.91
N ARG A 31 -11.86 -11.39 -11.44
CA ARG A 31 -12.35 -10.05 -11.82
C ARG A 31 -11.61 -9.48 -13.02
N LYS A 32 -10.50 -10.09 -13.45
CA LYS A 32 -9.61 -9.63 -14.53
C LYS A 32 -9.13 -8.19 -14.31
N ILE A 33 -8.69 -7.92 -13.09
CA ILE A 33 -8.15 -6.63 -12.69
C ILE A 33 -6.80 -6.79 -11.98
N TRP A 34 -6.02 -5.72 -12.03
CA TRP A 34 -4.83 -5.55 -11.21
C TRP A 34 -5.19 -4.79 -9.95
N ALA A 35 -4.60 -5.14 -8.84
CA ALA A 35 -4.70 -4.40 -7.59
C ALA A 35 -3.30 -4.09 -7.05
N VAL A 36 -3.16 -2.92 -6.45
CA VAL A 36 -1.98 -2.53 -5.68
C VAL A 36 -2.43 -2.23 -4.28
N TYR A 37 -1.69 -2.77 -3.32
CA TYR A 37 -1.85 -2.45 -1.92
C TYR A 37 -0.67 -1.59 -1.47
N GLY A 38 -0.93 -0.57 -0.67
CA GLY A 38 0.10 0.37 -0.26
C GLY A 38 -0.30 1.14 0.98
N LYS A 39 0.62 1.96 1.45
CA LYS A 39 0.40 2.79 2.63
C LYS A 39 -0.64 3.88 2.38
N MET A 40 -1.53 4.06 3.33
CA MET A 40 -2.39 5.24 3.45
C MET A 40 -2.27 5.82 4.85
N TRP A 41 -2.13 7.14 4.92
CA TRP A 41 -2.28 7.84 6.18
C TRP A 41 -3.74 7.79 6.64
N ILE A 42 -3.94 7.45 7.89
CA ILE A 42 -5.24 7.46 8.53
C ILE A 42 -5.34 8.60 9.55
N GLN A 43 -6.54 9.12 9.70
CA GLN A 43 -6.84 10.15 10.69
C GLN A 43 -6.89 9.54 12.08
N GLY A 44 -6.27 10.20 13.04
CA GLY A 44 -6.35 9.80 14.44
C GLY A 44 -7.69 10.11 15.09
N PRO A 45 -7.97 9.53 16.25
CA PRO A 45 -9.22 9.75 16.98
C PRO A 45 -9.41 11.21 17.39
N GLU A 46 -8.31 11.96 17.57
CA GLU A 46 -8.34 13.39 17.90
C GLU A 46 -8.33 14.32 16.68
N GLY A 47 -8.49 13.76 15.47
CA GLY A 47 -8.61 14.53 14.23
C GLY A 47 -7.30 14.89 13.52
N GLY A 48 -6.15 14.33 13.92
CA GLY A 48 -4.88 14.51 13.21
C GLY A 48 -4.91 13.89 11.82
N LEU A 49 -4.39 14.62 10.79
CA LEU A 49 -4.41 14.17 9.40
C LEU A 49 -3.48 12.99 9.10
N ALA A 50 -2.48 12.75 9.93
CA ALA A 50 -1.46 11.74 9.73
C ALA A 50 -1.10 11.10 11.08
N TRP A 51 -1.95 10.20 11.54
CA TRP A 51 -1.77 9.52 12.80
C TRP A 51 -0.93 8.25 12.66
N LYS A 52 -1.40 7.32 11.85
CA LYS A 52 -0.73 6.05 11.57
C LYS A 52 -0.87 5.69 10.10
N HIS A 53 -0.08 4.71 9.66
CA HIS A 53 -0.29 4.08 8.37
C HIS A 53 -1.28 2.93 8.47
N GLY A 54 -2.30 2.98 7.62
CA GLY A 54 -3.13 1.85 7.29
C GLY A 54 -2.77 1.28 5.91
N MET A 55 -3.44 0.22 5.54
CA MET A 55 -3.34 -0.41 4.23
C MET A 55 -4.43 0.12 3.32
N GLY A 56 -4.04 0.70 2.20
CA GLY A 56 -4.93 1.09 1.12
C GLY A 56 -4.87 0.11 -0.05
N ARG A 57 -5.90 0.16 -0.89
CA ARG A 57 -5.98 -0.60 -2.13
C ARG A 57 -6.47 0.28 -3.26
N THR A 58 -5.86 0.13 -4.43
CA THR A 58 -6.33 0.71 -5.69
C THR A 58 -6.36 -0.36 -6.78
N GLU A 59 -7.22 -0.19 -7.77
CA GLU A 59 -7.46 -1.19 -8.81
C GLU A 59 -7.31 -0.58 -10.21
N SER A 60 -6.87 -1.41 -11.15
CA SER A 60 -6.77 -1.04 -12.56
C SER A 60 -7.07 -2.23 -13.47
N LYS A 61 -7.64 -1.96 -14.64
CA LYS A 61 -7.81 -2.95 -15.71
C LYS A 61 -6.66 -2.99 -16.69
N ASP A 62 -5.88 -1.92 -16.77
CA ASP A 62 -4.88 -1.69 -17.82
C ASP A 62 -3.50 -1.26 -17.29
N LEU A 63 -3.33 -1.17 -15.96
CA LEU A 63 -2.13 -0.68 -15.26
C LEU A 63 -1.83 0.81 -15.50
N LEU A 64 -2.66 1.51 -16.24
CA LEU A 64 -2.50 2.94 -16.54
C LEU A 64 -3.52 3.80 -15.80
N HIS A 65 -4.77 3.33 -15.74
CA HIS A 65 -5.86 4.04 -15.10
C HIS A 65 -6.24 3.34 -13.80
N TRP A 66 -6.04 4.03 -12.69
CA TRP A 66 -6.23 3.49 -11.34
C TRP A 66 -7.42 4.12 -10.65
N SER A 67 -8.14 3.32 -9.90
CA SER A 67 -9.24 3.79 -9.05
C SER A 67 -8.73 4.70 -7.93
N LYS A 68 -9.62 5.49 -7.34
CA LYS A 68 -9.30 6.18 -6.08
C LYS A 68 -8.95 5.13 -5.01
N PRO A 69 -7.84 5.32 -4.28
CA PRO A 69 -7.48 4.42 -3.20
C PRO A 69 -8.55 4.32 -2.12
N GLN A 70 -8.73 3.11 -1.61
CA GLN A 70 -9.65 2.83 -0.51
C GLN A 70 -8.88 2.19 0.64
N LEU A 71 -9.18 2.60 1.86
CA LEU A 71 -8.62 1.98 3.05
C LEU A 71 -9.24 0.60 3.25
N VAL A 72 -8.40 -0.43 3.37
CA VAL A 72 -8.86 -1.83 3.53
C VAL A 72 -8.52 -2.41 4.90
N CYS A 73 -7.48 -1.89 5.54
CA CYS A 73 -7.12 -2.28 6.89
C CYS A 73 -6.43 -1.12 7.60
N ALA A 74 -6.71 -0.94 8.87
CA ALA A 74 -6.12 0.12 9.68
C ALA A 74 -5.87 -0.38 11.11
N PRO A 75 -4.76 0.04 11.74
CA PRO A 75 -4.60 -0.15 13.16
C PRO A 75 -5.63 0.68 13.93
N ASP A 76 -6.01 0.20 15.09
CA ASP A 76 -6.89 0.91 16.01
C ASP A 76 -6.17 1.35 17.29
N ASP A 77 -6.91 1.89 18.27
CA ASP A 77 -6.34 2.39 19.53
C ASP A 77 -5.73 1.27 20.39
N ARG A 78 -6.17 0.04 20.22
CA ARG A 78 -5.66 -1.13 20.95
C ARG A 78 -4.28 -1.57 20.47
N ASP A 79 -3.93 -1.20 19.24
CA ASP A 79 -2.64 -1.52 18.63
C ASP A 79 -1.50 -0.63 19.17
N GLY A 80 -1.79 0.34 20.05
CA GLY A 80 -0.78 1.21 20.66
C GLY A 80 0.05 1.95 19.61
N ALA A 81 1.36 1.71 19.58
CA ALA A 81 2.28 2.35 18.65
C ALA A 81 2.50 1.56 17.33
N LEU A 82 1.77 0.48 17.12
CA LEU A 82 1.88 -0.35 15.91
C LEU A 82 1.20 0.32 14.72
N GLU A 83 1.81 0.17 13.54
CA GLU A 83 1.25 0.60 12.25
C GLU A 83 1.70 -0.30 11.12
N PHE A 84 0.95 -0.33 10.02
CA PHE A 84 1.35 -1.08 8.83
C PHE A 84 2.51 -0.39 8.11
N HIS A 85 3.58 -1.14 7.83
CA HIS A 85 4.72 -0.62 7.07
C HIS A 85 4.65 -1.01 5.60
N THR A 86 4.64 -2.29 5.31
CA THR A 86 4.46 -2.82 3.96
C THR A 86 3.69 -4.12 4.01
N SER A 87 3.06 -4.50 2.92
CA SER A 87 2.22 -5.68 2.88
C SER A 87 2.20 -6.25 1.47
N PRO A 88 3.21 -7.04 1.10
CA PRO A 88 3.14 -7.79 -0.13
C PRO A 88 1.91 -8.68 -0.11
N VAL A 89 1.15 -8.62 -1.20
CA VAL A 89 -0.11 -9.33 -1.36
C VAL A 89 0.00 -10.30 -2.53
N PHE A 90 -0.50 -11.49 -2.35
CA PHE A 90 -0.58 -12.49 -3.42
C PHE A 90 -1.96 -13.14 -3.48
N TYR A 91 -2.29 -13.63 -4.67
CA TYR A 91 -3.57 -14.29 -4.94
C TYR A 91 -3.37 -15.80 -5.00
N HIS A 92 -4.12 -16.54 -4.19
CA HIS A 92 -4.11 -18.00 -4.19
C HIS A 92 -5.47 -18.57 -3.76
N GLY A 93 -5.94 -19.61 -4.42
CA GLY A 93 -7.19 -20.30 -4.04
C GLY A 93 -8.40 -19.37 -3.95
N GLU A 94 -8.56 -18.46 -4.90
CA GLU A 94 -9.63 -17.45 -4.96
C GLU A 94 -9.63 -16.42 -3.80
N ARG A 95 -8.51 -16.28 -3.09
CA ARG A 95 -8.34 -15.34 -1.99
C ARG A 95 -7.07 -14.52 -2.15
N PHE A 96 -7.07 -13.36 -1.55
CA PHE A 96 -5.88 -12.55 -1.35
C PHE A 96 -5.29 -12.83 0.02
N PHE A 97 -3.99 -13.03 0.06
CA PHE A 97 -3.21 -13.18 1.28
C PHE A 97 -2.17 -12.09 1.35
N SER A 98 -1.86 -11.65 2.55
CA SER A 98 -0.80 -10.67 2.80
C SER A 98 0.10 -11.14 3.93
N LEU A 99 1.38 -10.86 3.78
CA LEU A 99 2.36 -10.94 4.87
C LEU A 99 2.66 -9.50 5.29
N SER A 100 1.91 -9.02 6.25
CA SER A 100 2.00 -7.61 6.66
C SER A 100 3.21 -7.40 7.56
N GLN A 101 4.02 -6.44 7.22
CA GLN A 101 5.10 -5.96 8.04
C GLN A 101 4.57 -4.87 8.97
N ILE A 102 4.68 -5.09 10.26
CA ILE A 102 4.20 -4.17 11.30
C ILE A 102 5.38 -3.38 11.85
N LEU A 103 5.26 -2.08 11.83
CA LEU A 103 6.25 -1.17 12.40
C LEU A 103 5.83 -0.78 13.82
N ASN A 104 6.69 -1.07 14.78
CA ASN A 104 6.56 -0.55 16.14
C ASN A 104 7.30 0.79 16.24
N ARG A 105 6.59 1.87 16.45
CA ARG A 105 7.16 3.22 16.54
C ARG A 105 7.83 3.53 17.88
N VAL A 106 7.56 2.72 18.90
CA VAL A 106 8.22 2.83 20.22
C VAL A 106 9.42 1.90 20.26
N GLY A 107 10.56 2.40 20.70
CA GLY A 107 11.76 1.56 20.86
C GLY A 107 12.65 1.43 19.61
N GLY A 108 12.68 2.45 18.77
CA GLY A 108 13.66 2.55 17.69
C GLY A 108 13.23 1.91 16.36
N GLY A 109 11.94 1.63 16.19
CA GLY A 109 11.40 1.21 14.89
C GLY A 109 11.67 -0.25 14.55
N THR A 110 11.45 -1.17 15.48
CA THR A 110 11.47 -2.62 15.20
C THR A 110 10.35 -2.99 14.24
N MET A 111 10.62 -3.91 13.34
CA MET A 111 9.64 -4.45 12.41
C MET A 111 9.41 -5.93 12.68
N ASP A 112 8.15 -6.30 12.79
CA ASP A 112 7.68 -7.66 12.93
C ASP A 112 6.88 -8.07 11.68
N ILE A 113 6.77 -9.36 11.41
CA ILE A 113 6.00 -9.90 10.29
C ILE A 113 4.86 -10.73 10.84
N GLU A 114 3.64 -10.42 10.45
CA GLU A 114 2.41 -11.14 10.77
C GLU A 114 1.66 -11.62 9.52
#